data_69fc5a6a7649098b3d9223e9224e71f0
#
_entry.id   69fc5a6a7649098b3d9223e9224e71f0
#
_cell.length_a   1.000
_cell.length_b   1.000
_cell.length_c   1.000
_cell.angle_alpha   90.00
_cell.angle_beta   90.00
_cell.angle_gamma   90.00
#
_symmetry.space_group_name_H-M   'P 1'
#
loop_
_entity.id
_entity.type
_entity.pdbx_description
1 polymer ?
#
loop_
_entity_poly.entity_id
_entity_poly.type
_entity_poly.pdbx_seq_one_letter_code
_entity_poly.pdbx_strand_id
1 'polypeptide(L)'
;MDDINRWTVAQLKSELKLRGYPVSGNKQELFERLHNPPTEQEKGKPGTDGYLTIIGYAFNHTPFMPYLVVSLLLMAGGGVISYLTSEPIPDYELIEFDTDRTRLFAQDLVDLGHPEWGGRMSGTIEETAAAESIKQNFTNAGMGATIETFNVPMFEILANPILRMCQTGGIIPPFDPCGPSDLGSTITEFSHLDEFVIQGYSGTQQINFAQNIEVIDLGNGSENEDWDSASGNVGMVWARDDAPGNTDLFLRAQESDLFALIIVNEKQNCDELVSGDCVPFFKTVDVTRFETMPAGIAFLMVSKTVGQTISSEVINGTQRLGLDVRVDNEGTRDVSVPCGVIPGSSDDMIIFGAHHDTVYNSPGAVD
;
A
#
# COMPACT_ATOMS: atom_id res chain seq x y z
N MET A 1 -6.57 12.65 -36.03
CA MET A 1 -7.88 11.99 -35.82
C MET A 1 -7.59 10.88 -34.83
N ASP A 2 -7.88 11.12 -33.57
CA ASP A 2 -7.67 10.12 -32.52
C ASP A 2 -8.54 8.90 -32.79
N ASP A 3 -7.98 7.74 -32.61
CA ASP A 3 -8.62 6.45 -32.91
C ASP A 3 -9.77 6.18 -31.93
N ILE A 4 -10.93 6.81 -32.17
CA ILE A 4 -12.15 6.71 -31.35
C ILE A 4 -12.58 5.25 -31.15
N ASN A 5 -12.13 4.33 -31.99
CA ASN A 5 -12.40 2.90 -31.86
C ASN A 5 -11.85 2.29 -30.56
N ARG A 6 -10.83 2.90 -29.96
CA ARG A 6 -10.21 2.46 -28.71
C ARG A 6 -10.83 3.03 -27.46
N TRP A 7 -11.82 3.93 -27.59
CA TRP A 7 -12.40 4.58 -26.45
C TRP A 7 -13.24 3.62 -25.59
N THR A 8 -13.16 3.82 -24.29
CA THR A 8 -14.00 3.12 -23.32
C THR A 8 -15.43 3.68 -23.33
N VAL A 9 -16.39 2.94 -22.80
CA VAL A 9 -17.79 3.39 -22.67
C VAL A 9 -17.88 4.71 -21.89
N ALA A 10 -17.04 4.91 -20.88
CA ALA A 10 -17.00 6.13 -20.09
C ALA A 10 -16.55 7.35 -20.92
N GLN A 11 -15.52 7.18 -21.75
CA GLN A 11 -15.03 8.23 -22.64
C GLN A 11 -16.05 8.60 -23.72
N LEU A 12 -16.73 7.59 -24.33
CA LEU A 12 -17.80 7.81 -25.29
C LEU A 12 -18.97 8.58 -24.67
N LYS A 13 -19.40 8.21 -23.45
CA LYS A 13 -20.47 8.91 -22.72
C LYS A 13 -20.10 10.35 -22.37
N SER A 14 -18.86 10.59 -21.98
CA SER A 14 -18.36 11.94 -21.66
C SER A 14 -18.41 12.84 -22.89
N GLU A 15 -17.95 12.36 -24.04
CA GLU A 15 -17.95 13.11 -25.30
C GLU A 15 -19.36 13.37 -25.84
N LEU A 16 -20.24 12.36 -25.76
CA LEU A 16 -21.65 12.54 -26.13
C LEU A 16 -22.36 13.58 -25.25
N LYS A 17 -22.05 13.58 -23.95
CA LYS A 17 -22.58 14.58 -23.02
C LYS A 17 -22.11 15.99 -23.35
N LEU A 18 -20.83 16.17 -23.70
CA LEU A 18 -20.28 17.47 -24.14
C LEU A 18 -20.97 17.99 -25.40
N ARG A 19 -21.36 17.09 -26.31
CA ARG A 19 -22.04 17.42 -27.54
C ARG A 19 -23.57 17.53 -27.40
N GLY A 20 -24.11 17.30 -26.20
CA GLY A 20 -25.55 17.37 -25.93
C GLY A 20 -26.35 16.20 -26.49
N TYR A 21 -25.72 15.06 -26.76
CA TYR A 21 -26.38 13.85 -27.27
C TYR A 21 -26.75 12.89 -26.14
N PRO A 22 -27.76 12.03 -26.34
CA PRO A 22 -28.13 11.00 -25.35
C PRO A 22 -26.99 10.05 -25.04
N VAL A 23 -26.79 9.73 -23.76
CA VAL A 23 -25.69 8.88 -23.24
C VAL A 23 -26.13 7.46 -22.90
N SER A 24 -27.36 7.06 -23.19
CA SER A 24 -27.89 5.70 -23.01
C SER A 24 -27.52 4.81 -24.20
N GLY A 25 -27.26 3.52 -23.93
CA GLY A 25 -26.95 2.53 -24.94
C GLY A 25 -25.67 1.75 -24.68
N ASN A 26 -25.46 0.68 -25.47
CA ASN A 26 -24.23 -0.10 -25.45
C ASN A 26 -23.06 0.60 -26.16
N LYS A 27 -21.84 0.05 -26.09
CA LYS A 27 -20.63 0.69 -26.63
C LYS A 27 -20.75 1.00 -28.12
N GLN A 28 -21.36 0.13 -28.89
CA GLN A 28 -21.51 0.27 -30.33
C GLN A 28 -22.51 1.37 -30.70
N GLU A 29 -23.62 1.45 -29.99
CA GLU A 29 -24.65 2.50 -30.19
C GLU A 29 -24.12 3.89 -29.81
N LEU A 30 -23.30 3.98 -28.75
CA LEU A 30 -22.67 5.25 -28.37
C LEU A 30 -21.62 5.70 -29.39
N PHE A 31 -20.89 4.75 -29.94
CA PHE A 31 -19.90 4.98 -30.99
C PHE A 31 -20.57 5.45 -32.29
N GLU A 32 -21.62 4.76 -32.73
CA GLU A 32 -22.38 5.14 -33.95
C GLU A 32 -22.99 6.54 -33.82
N ARG A 33 -23.49 6.91 -32.64
CA ARG A 33 -24.06 8.24 -32.36
C ARG A 33 -23.04 9.36 -32.41
N LEU A 34 -21.76 9.06 -32.14
CA LEU A 34 -20.68 10.05 -32.32
C LEU A 34 -20.29 10.23 -33.79
N HIS A 35 -20.36 9.18 -34.59
CA HIS A 35 -20.01 9.21 -36.03
C HIS A 35 -21.13 9.74 -36.90
N ASN A 36 -22.39 9.39 -36.56
CA ASN A 36 -23.59 9.80 -37.29
C ASN A 36 -24.49 10.58 -36.32
N PRO A 37 -24.18 11.84 -36.03
CA PRO A 37 -24.99 12.62 -35.11
C PRO A 37 -26.43 12.76 -35.62
N PRO A 38 -27.42 12.62 -34.74
CA PRO A 38 -28.83 12.77 -35.12
C PRO A 38 -29.08 14.17 -35.71
N THR A 39 -29.83 14.20 -36.78
CA THR A 39 -30.22 15.46 -37.44
C THR A 39 -31.06 16.31 -36.50
N GLU A 40 -31.09 17.64 -36.69
CA GLU A 40 -31.85 18.55 -35.82
C GLU A 40 -33.37 18.26 -35.72
N GLN A 41 -33.90 17.49 -36.67
CA GLN A 41 -35.30 17.03 -36.64
C GLN A 41 -35.54 15.87 -35.66
N GLU A 42 -34.49 15.12 -35.26
CA GLU A 42 -34.55 14.01 -34.28
C GLU A 42 -34.19 14.45 -32.85
N LYS A 43 -33.78 15.68 -32.65
CA LYS A 43 -33.75 16.29 -31.33
C LYS A 43 -35.20 16.46 -30.87
N GLY A 44 -35.74 15.42 -30.26
CA GLY A 44 -37.16 15.31 -29.92
C GLY A 44 -37.68 16.54 -29.24
N LYS A 45 -38.62 17.21 -29.91
CA LYS A 45 -39.58 18.07 -29.20
C LYS A 45 -40.22 17.19 -28.13
N PRO A 46 -40.26 17.58 -26.87
CA PRO A 46 -41.13 16.92 -25.91
C PRO A 46 -42.54 17.07 -26.44
N GLY A 47 -43.13 15.95 -26.87
CA GLY A 47 -44.51 15.92 -27.39
C GLY A 47 -45.48 16.19 -26.25
N THR A 48 -45.71 17.47 -25.98
CA THR A 48 -46.75 17.92 -25.03
C THR A 48 -48.15 17.72 -25.59
N ASP A 49 -48.29 17.62 -26.92
CA ASP A 49 -49.61 17.57 -27.55
C ASP A 49 -50.29 16.19 -27.51
N GLY A 50 -49.55 15.10 -27.39
CA GLY A 50 -50.10 13.76 -27.29
C GLY A 50 -50.75 13.41 -25.94
N TYR A 51 -50.15 13.88 -24.84
CA TYR A 51 -50.64 13.59 -23.51
C TYR A 51 -51.94 14.28 -23.16
N LEU A 52 -52.14 15.53 -23.56
CA LEU A 52 -53.39 16.30 -23.32
C LEU A 52 -54.56 15.71 -24.08
N THR A 53 -54.33 15.19 -25.29
CA THR A 53 -55.41 14.57 -26.11
C THR A 53 -55.79 13.21 -25.52
N ILE A 54 -54.88 12.42 -25.06
CA ILE A 54 -55.16 11.14 -24.40
C ILE A 54 -55.88 11.33 -23.06
N ILE A 55 -55.46 12.32 -22.27
CA ILE A 55 -56.13 12.63 -20.99
C ILE A 55 -57.55 13.14 -21.25
N GLY A 56 -57.78 14.00 -22.24
CA GLY A 56 -59.13 14.51 -22.59
C GLY A 56 -60.05 13.42 -23.07
N TYR A 57 -59.57 12.45 -23.89
CA TYR A 57 -60.37 11.33 -24.35
C TYR A 57 -60.68 10.36 -23.20
N ALA A 58 -59.74 10.09 -22.35
CA ALA A 58 -59.92 9.20 -21.19
C ALA A 58 -60.92 9.81 -20.17
N PHE A 59 -60.92 11.15 -19.98
CA PHE A 59 -61.81 11.84 -19.06
C PHE A 59 -63.29 11.66 -19.46
N ASN A 60 -63.59 11.64 -20.76
CA ASN A 60 -64.98 11.57 -21.26
C ASN A 60 -65.54 10.16 -21.43
N HIS A 61 -64.69 9.10 -21.40
CA HIS A 61 -65.09 7.76 -21.80
C HIS A 61 -64.87 6.66 -20.78
N THR A 62 -64.30 6.98 -19.61
CA THR A 62 -64.10 5.98 -18.56
C THR A 62 -64.67 6.42 -17.20
N PRO A 63 -65.50 5.55 -16.57
CA PRO A 63 -66.14 5.86 -15.27
C PRO A 63 -65.14 5.94 -14.13
N PHE A 64 -63.90 5.55 -14.32
CA PHE A 64 -62.83 5.57 -13.29
C PHE A 64 -62.01 6.88 -13.25
N MET A 65 -62.12 7.72 -14.24
CA MET A 65 -61.32 8.95 -14.33
C MET A 65 -61.50 9.93 -13.16
N PRO A 66 -62.69 10.16 -12.62
CA PRO A 66 -62.84 11.02 -11.44
C PRO A 66 -62.02 10.50 -10.23
N TYR A 67 -62.00 9.18 -10.06
CA TYR A 67 -61.25 8.54 -8.94
C TYR A 67 -59.74 8.64 -9.15
N LEU A 68 -59.29 8.53 -10.38
CA LEU A 68 -57.85 8.67 -10.72
C LEU A 68 -57.39 10.11 -10.53
N VAL A 69 -58.22 11.11 -10.86
CA VAL A 69 -57.92 12.54 -10.61
C VAL A 69 -57.90 12.83 -9.10
N VAL A 70 -58.91 12.32 -8.36
CA VAL A 70 -58.91 12.47 -6.89
C VAL A 70 -57.70 11.80 -6.26
N SER A 71 -57.30 10.62 -6.70
CA SER A 71 -56.11 9.92 -6.22
C SER A 71 -54.83 10.70 -6.52
N LEU A 72 -54.72 11.27 -7.71
CA LEU A 72 -53.60 12.12 -8.10
C LEU A 72 -53.53 13.42 -7.28
N LEU A 73 -54.70 14.04 -7.00
CA LEU A 73 -54.81 15.22 -6.15
C LEU A 73 -54.46 14.91 -4.68
N LEU A 74 -54.85 13.73 -4.19
CA LEU A 74 -54.50 13.27 -2.85
C LEU A 74 -53.00 12.95 -2.73
N MET A 75 -52.41 12.32 -3.77
CA MET A 75 -50.95 12.10 -3.82
C MET A 75 -50.17 13.41 -3.94
N ALA A 76 -50.63 14.35 -4.78
CA ALA A 76 -50.01 15.68 -4.90
C ALA A 76 -50.17 16.48 -3.59
N GLY A 77 -51.37 16.45 -2.99
CA GLY A 77 -51.64 17.08 -1.70
C GLY A 77 -50.81 16.45 -0.57
N GLY A 78 -50.69 15.13 -0.55
CA GLY A 78 -49.85 14.42 0.39
C GLY A 78 -48.35 14.75 0.22
N GLY A 79 -47.91 14.87 -1.03
CA GLY A 79 -46.53 15.30 -1.32
C GLY A 79 -46.26 16.74 -0.88
N VAL A 80 -47.21 17.67 -1.09
CA VAL A 80 -47.11 19.04 -0.61
C VAL A 80 -47.12 19.11 0.92
N ILE A 81 -48.00 18.35 1.59
CA ILE A 81 -48.05 18.30 3.04
C ILE A 81 -46.74 17.69 3.58
N SER A 82 -46.22 16.62 2.99
CA SER A 82 -44.96 16.02 3.36
C SER A 82 -43.80 17.00 3.18
N TYR A 83 -43.77 17.76 2.10
CA TYR A 83 -42.77 18.80 1.87
C TYR A 83 -42.86 19.95 2.87
N LEU A 84 -44.08 20.39 3.21
CA LEU A 84 -44.32 21.49 4.17
C LEU A 84 -44.11 21.06 5.62
N THR A 85 -44.20 19.76 5.92
CA THR A 85 -43.97 19.20 7.26
C THR A 85 -42.58 18.57 7.39
N SER A 86 -41.82 18.43 6.29
CA SER A 86 -40.41 18.06 6.38
C SER A 86 -39.67 19.19 7.13
N GLU A 87 -38.96 18.82 8.18
CA GLU A 87 -38.04 19.75 8.82
C GLU A 87 -37.10 20.33 7.75
N PRO A 88 -36.88 21.64 7.73
CA PRO A 88 -35.93 22.22 6.79
C PRO A 88 -34.60 21.49 6.97
N ILE A 89 -34.03 21.02 5.87
CA ILE A 89 -32.67 20.48 5.88
C ILE A 89 -31.81 21.58 6.52
N PRO A 90 -31.15 21.30 7.64
CA PRO A 90 -30.29 22.29 8.28
C PRO A 90 -29.33 22.86 7.22
N ASP A 91 -29.27 24.19 7.14
CA ASP A 91 -28.29 24.85 6.30
C ASP A 91 -26.92 24.62 6.92
N TYR A 92 -26.29 23.52 6.52
CA TYR A 92 -24.95 23.22 6.98
C TYR A 92 -23.99 24.21 6.35
N GLU A 93 -23.45 25.10 7.17
CA GLU A 93 -22.33 25.92 6.77
C GLU A 93 -21.18 24.98 6.35
N LEU A 94 -20.81 25.04 5.06
CA LEU A 94 -19.66 24.27 4.57
C LEU A 94 -18.41 24.84 5.25
N ILE A 95 -17.82 24.05 6.12
CA ILE A 95 -16.54 24.38 6.74
C ILE A 95 -15.49 24.30 5.64
N GLU A 96 -14.79 25.39 5.39
CA GLU A 96 -13.67 25.40 4.46
C GLU A 96 -12.56 24.49 4.97
N PHE A 97 -12.03 23.65 4.07
CA PHE A 97 -10.94 22.74 4.42
C PHE A 97 -9.65 23.50 4.69
N ASP A 98 -9.14 23.38 5.91
CA ASP A 98 -7.90 24.02 6.35
C ASP A 98 -6.68 23.16 5.95
N THR A 99 -6.11 23.47 4.79
CA THR A 99 -4.94 22.77 4.24
C THR A 99 -3.69 22.96 5.11
N ASP A 100 -3.50 24.13 5.71
CA ASP A 100 -2.33 24.41 6.53
C ASP A 100 -2.38 23.62 7.84
N ARG A 101 -3.54 23.56 8.47
CA ARG A 101 -3.74 22.76 9.68
C ARG A 101 -3.55 21.26 9.38
N THR A 102 -4.05 20.78 8.24
CA THR A 102 -3.88 19.37 7.85
C THR A 102 -2.41 19.04 7.62
N ARG A 103 -1.68 19.94 6.94
CA ARG A 103 -0.24 19.76 6.71
C ARG A 103 0.56 19.77 8.00
N LEU A 104 0.25 20.66 8.93
CA LEU A 104 0.90 20.71 10.24
C LEU A 104 0.65 19.43 11.02
N PHE A 105 -0.58 18.93 11.03
CA PHE A 105 -0.90 17.67 11.70
C PHE A 105 -0.16 16.47 11.07
N ALA A 106 -0.07 16.40 9.73
CA ALA A 106 0.71 15.37 9.06
C ALA A 106 2.21 15.46 9.43
N GLN A 107 2.76 16.68 9.54
CA GLN A 107 4.15 16.89 9.97
C GLN A 107 4.35 16.48 11.42
N ASP A 108 3.42 16.79 12.31
CA ASP A 108 3.47 16.36 13.72
C ASP A 108 3.53 14.83 13.82
N LEU A 109 2.79 14.11 12.97
CA LEU A 109 2.85 12.65 12.93
C LEU A 109 4.19 12.14 12.37
N VAL A 110 4.74 12.78 11.35
CA VAL A 110 6.08 12.45 10.81
C VAL A 110 7.14 12.61 11.90
N ASP A 111 7.08 13.70 12.66
CA ASP A 111 8.07 14.03 13.70
C ASP A 111 8.03 13.04 14.89
N LEU A 112 6.95 12.25 15.01
CA LEU A 112 6.82 11.15 15.98
C LEU A 112 7.45 9.85 15.51
N GLY A 113 7.96 9.79 14.28
CA GLY A 113 8.60 8.58 13.73
C GLY A 113 9.90 8.24 14.44
N HIS A 114 10.36 6.98 14.26
CA HIS A 114 11.59 6.49 14.84
C HIS A 114 12.79 7.37 14.44
N PRO A 115 13.68 7.76 15.37
CA PRO A 115 14.72 8.75 15.10
C PRO A 115 15.75 8.33 14.04
N GLU A 116 15.95 7.02 13.81
CA GLU A 116 16.94 6.51 12.84
C GLU A 116 16.29 6.12 11.50
N TRP A 117 15.10 5.54 11.50
CA TRP A 117 14.46 5.05 10.27
C TRP A 117 13.08 5.65 9.97
N GLY A 118 12.59 6.58 10.76
CA GLY A 118 11.47 7.46 10.46
C GLY A 118 10.07 6.84 10.59
N GLY A 119 9.94 5.53 10.67
CA GLY A 119 8.64 4.86 10.70
C GLY A 119 7.93 4.88 12.06
N ARG A 120 6.63 4.63 12.03
CA ARG A 120 5.74 4.42 13.19
C ARG A 120 5.08 3.05 13.06
N MET A 121 5.90 2.02 13.11
CA MET A 121 5.43 0.66 12.87
C MET A 121 4.46 0.21 13.99
N SER A 122 3.41 -0.51 13.61
CA SER A 122 2.42 -1.05 14.54
C SER A 122 3.08 -1.75 15.72
N GLY A 123 2.66 -1.42 16.95
CA GLY A 123 3.17 -2.00 18.19
C GLY A 123 4.47 -1.39 18.70
N THR A 124 4.97 -0.31 18.08
CA THR A 124 6.12 0.45 18.59
C THR A 124 5.68 1.61 19.48
N ILE A 125 6.65 2.21 20.18
CA ILE A 125 6.39 3.39 21.01
C ILE A 125 6.03 4.62 20.15
N GLU A 126 6.53 4.71 18.92
CA GLU A 126 6.23 5.76 17.96
C GLU A 126 4.77 5.67 17.48
N GLU A 127 4.27 4.45 17.22
CA GLU A 127 2.85 4.22 16.90
C GLU A 127 1.96 4.63 18.07
N THR A 128 2.29 4.21 19.28
CA THR A 128 1.55 4.58 20.49
C THR A 128 1.55 6.09 20.70
N ALA A 129 2.67 6.78 20.49
CA ALA A 129 2.76 8.24 20.58
C ALA A 129 1.88 8.93 19.54
N ALA A 130 1.85 8.40 18.29
CA ALA A 130 0.96 8.90 17.24
C ALA A 130 -0.52 8.72 17.60
N ALA A 131 -0.89 7.55 18.14
CA ALA A 131 -2.26 7.30 18.60
C ALA A 131 -2.71 8.27 19.71
N GLU A 132 -1.84 8.58 20.68
CA GLU A 132 -2.13 9.57 21.72
C GLU A 132 -2.26 11.00 21.13
N SER A 133 -1.41 11.38 20.18
CA SER A 133 -1.53 12.65 19.46
C SER A 133 -2.86 12.77 18.71
N ILE A 134 -3.29 11.72 18.01
CA ILE A 134 -4.57 11.66 17.30
C ILE A 134 -5.74 11.80 18.29
N LYS A 135 -5.74 11.03 19.38
CA LYS A 135 -6.74 11.11 20.43
C LYS A 135 -6.84 12.53 21.02
N GLN A 136 -5.70 13.18 21.26
CA GLN A 136 -5.68 14.57 21.73
C GLN A 136 -6.32 15.52 20.73
N ASN A 137 -6.07 15.33 19.42
CA ASN A 137 -6.69 16.12 18.36
C ASN A 137 -8.20 15.89 18.27
N PHE A 138 -8.68 14.65 18.44
CA PHE A 138 -10.12 14.35 18.55
C PHE A 138 -10.75 15.05 19.76
N THR A 139 -10.09 15.01 20.91
CA THR A 139 -10.54 15.72 22.12
C THR A 139 -10.61 17.23 21.89
N ASN A 140 -9.60 17.82 21.28
CA ASN A 140 -9.55 19.25 20.96
C ASN A 140 -10.64 19.66 19.96
N ALA A 141 -11.06 18.72 19.10
CA ALA A 141 -12.18 18.90 18.19
C ALA A 141 -13.56 18.68 18.85
N GLY A 142 -13.60 18.42 20.16
CA GLY A 142 -14.84 18.24 20.93
C GLY A 142 -15.45 16.83 20.81
N MET A 143 -14.70 15.84 20.32
CA MET A 143 -15.16 14.45 20.25
C MET A 143 -14.94 13.73 21.59
N GLY A 144 -15.77 12.74 21.89
CA GLY A 144 -15.47 11.73 22.90
C GLY A 144 -14.36 10.82 22.38
N ALA A 145 -13.13 10.96 22.89
CA ALA A 145 -11.98 10.26 22.34
C ALA A 145 -11.45 9.16 23.27
N THR A 146 -11.16 7.99 22.70
CA THR A 146 -10.58 6.82 23.38
C THR A 146 -9.45 6.22 22.57
N ILE A 147 -8.62 5.40 23.18
CA ILE A 147 -7.73 4.46 22.49
C ILE A 147 -8.15 3.05 22.89
N GLU A 148 -8.37 2.22 21.90
CA GLU A 148 -8.53 0.78 22.07
C GLU A 148 -7.21 0.09 21.75
N THR A 149 -6.87 -0.95 22.50
CA THR A 149 -5.61 -1.67 22.29
C THR A 149 -5.90 -3.11 21.89
N PHE A 150 -5.23 -3.56 20.83
CA PHE A 150 -5.35 -4.92 20.31
C PHE A 150 -4.00 -5.60 20.32
N ASN A 151 -3.95 -6.83 20.80
CA ASN A 151 -2.75 -7.63 20.79
C ASN A 151 -2.67 -8.45 19.49
N VAL A 152 -1.68 -8.17 18.65
CA VAL A 152 -1.54 -8.75 17.30
C VAL A 152 -0.15 -9.34 17.08
N PRO A 153 0.00 -10.42 16.28
CA PRO A 153 1.31 -10.88 15.84
C PRO A 153 2.07 -9.74 15.14
N MET A 154 3.25 -9.43 15.66
CA MET A 154 4.06 -8.35 15.11
C MET A 154 5.53 -8.55 15.45
N PHE A 155 6.43 -8.04 14.64
CA PHE A 155 7.86 -8.07 14.86
C PHE A 155 8.38 -6.72 15.41
N GLU A 156 9.61 -6.75 15.96
CA GLU A 156 10.28 -5.55 16.48
C GLU A 156 11.75 -5.56 16.07
N ILE A 157 12.24 -4.42 15.59
CA ILE A 157 13.66 -4.23 15.25
C ILE A 157 14.37 -3.75 16.51
N LEU A 158 15.32 -4.55 16.98
CA LEU A 158 15.98 -4.32 18.28
C LEU A 158 17.27 -3.50 18.17
N ALA A 159 17.84 -3.37 16.98
CA ALA A 159 19.05 -2.57 16.74
C ALA A 159 19.16 -2.17 15.27
N ASN A 160 19.93 -1.12 14.99
CA ASN A 160 20.21 -0.69 13.62
C ASN A 160 20.90 -1.82 12.83
N PRO A 161 20.32 -2.31 11.72
CA PRO A 161 20.89 -3.40 10.95
C PRO A 161 22.20 -2.99 10.29
N ILE A 162 23.13 -3.95 10.19
CA ILE A 162 24.43 -3.77 9.54
C ILE A 162 24.62 -4.82 8.47
N LEU A 163 24.98 -4.39 7.26
CA LEU A 163 25.42 -5.25 6.16
C LEU A 163 26.77 -4.76 5.67
N ARG A 164 27.75 -5.67 5.61
CA ARG A 164 29.11 -5.39 5.18
C ARG A 164 29.59 -6.45 4.22
N MET A 165 30.47 -6.07 3.35
CA MET A 165 31.24 -6.97 2.50
C MET A 165 32.72 -6.70 2.66
N CYS A 166 33.49 -7.74 2.77
CA CYS A 166 34.95 -7.63 2.78
C CYS A 166 35.54 -8.36 1.59
N GLN A 167 36.40 -7.67 0.87
CA GLN A 167 37.32 -8.23 -0.13
C GLN A 167 38.65 -8.52 0.54
N THR A 168 39.09 -9.77 0.49
CA THR A 168 40.41 -10.14 1.05
C THR A 168 41.54 -9.67 0.17
N GLY A 169 42.63 -9.21 0.73
CA GLY A 169 43.79 -8.68 0.01
C GLY A 169 44.68 -9.67 -0.73
N GLY A 170 44.47 -10.92 -0.59
CA GLY A 170 44.68 -12.07 -1.47
C GLY A 170 46.02 -12.45 -2.00
N ILE A 171 47.16 -12.34 -1.35
CA ILE A 171 48.41 -13.03 -1.84
C ILE A 171 48.86 -14.18 -0.91
N ILE A 172 48.49 -14.13 0.32
CA ILE A 172 48.71 -15.19 1.32
C ILE A 172 47.44 -15.28 2.13
N PRO A 173 46.81 -16.45 2.28
CA PRO A 173 45.60 -16.57 3.10
C PRO A 173 45.91 -16.04 4.51
N PRO A 174 45.29 -14.93 4.94
CA PRO A 174 45.46 -14.46 6.31
C PRO A 174 44.85 -15.46 7.28
N PHE A 175 45.44 -15.58 8.47
CA PHE A 175 44.90 -16.40 9.55
C PHE A 175 43.51 -15.92 10.01
N ASP A 176 43.19 -14.65 9.72
CA ASP A 176 41.95 -13.99 10.02
C ASP A 176 41.54 -13.15 8.81
N PRO A 177 40.81 -13.74 7.82
CA PRO A 177 40.36 -13.03 6.65
C PRO A 177 39.55 -11.81 7.04
N CYS A 178 39.90 -10.64 6.48
CA CYS A 178 39.25 -9.35 6.80
C CYS A 178 39.44 -8.90 8.26
N GLY A 179 40.27 -9.56 9.03
CA GLY A 179 40.69 -9.08 10.35
C GLY A 179 41.82 -8.07 10.29
N PRO A 180 42.26 -7.57 11.47
CA PRO A 180 43.33 -6.56 11.56
C PRO A 180 44.67 -6.98 10.97
N SER A 181 44.88 -8.27 10.74
CA SER A 181 46.09 -8.83 10.14
C SER A 181 46.05 -8.93 8.61
N ASP A 182 44.89 -8.72 8.00
CA ASP A 182 44.68 -8.73 6.55
C ASP A 182 44.94 -7.32 5.98
N LEU A 183 46.20 -6.97 5.76
CA LEU A 183 46.64 -5.62 5.33
C LEU A 183 46.20 -5.19 3.95
N GLY A 184 45.58 -6.05 3.17
CA GLY A 184 45.12 -5.76 1.82
C GLY A 184 43.58 -5.82 1.69
N SER A 185 42.89 -6.14 2.77
CA SER A 185 41.42 -6.22 2.73
C SER A 185 40.75 -4.84 2.63
N THR A 186 39.64 -4.81 1.92
CA THR A 186 38.76 -3.64 1.84
C THR A 186 37.39 -4.02 2.38
N ILE A 187 36.90 -3.25 3.35
CA ILE A 187 35.55 -3.41 3.89
C ILE A 187 34.65 -2.35 3.34
N THR A 188 33.58 -2.77 2.70
CA THR A 188 32.47 -1.90 2.27
C THR A 188 31.29 -2.11 3.23
N GLU A 189 30.81 -1.04 3.84
CA GLU A 189 29.59 -1.02 4.63
C GLU A 189 28.49 -0.41 3.78
N PHE A 190 27.35 -1.13 3.67
CA PHE A 190 26.20 -0.66 2.91
C PHE A 190 25.27 0.15 3.81
N SER A 191 24.70 1.20 3.25
CA SER A 191 23.82 2.12 3.96
C SER A 191 22.43 1.48 4.19
N HIS A 192 22.06 1.32 5.45
CA HIS A 192 20.69 0.94 5.78
C HIS A 192 19.70 2.00 5.29
N LEU A 193 18.55 1.58 4.80
CA LEU A 193 17.46 2.34 4.16
C LEU A 193 17.74 2.70 2.69
N ASP A 194 18.95 3.05 2.31
CA ASP A 194 19.30 3.46 0.95
C ASP A 194 19.75 2.28 0.08
N GLU A 195 20.65 1.45 0.60
CA GLU A 195 21.28 0.35 -0.14
C GLU A 195 20.73 -1.02 0.28
N PHE A 196 20.21 -1.15 1.50
CA PHE A 196 19.49 -2.33 1.95
C PHE A 196 18.43 -2.00 2.99
N VAL A 197 17.40 -2.86 3.08
CA VAL A 197 16.38 -2.85 4.13
C VAL A 197 16.11 -4.27 4.62
N ILE A 198 15.77 -4.40 5.91
CA ILE A 198 15.25 -5.68 6.41
C ILE A 198 13.81 -5.86 5.98
N GLN A 199 13.39 -7.10 5.75
CA GLN A 199 12.01 -7.43 5.40
C GLN A 199 11.20 -7.76 6.64
N GLY A 200 9.90 -7.59 6.57
CA GLY A 200 9.01 -7.87 7.70
C GLY A 200 9.09 -9.31 8.17
N TYR A 201 9.15 -9.49 9.47
CA TYR A 201 9.36 -10.77 10.15
C TYR A 201 10.71 -11.44 9.87
N SER A 202 11.72 -10.68 9.44
CA SER A 202 13.11 -11.15 9.45
C SER A 202 13.45 -11.73 10.82
N GLY A 203 14.26 -12.79 10.85
CA GLY A 203 14.86 -13.29 12.09
C GLY A 203 16.13 -12.54 12.45
N THR A 204 16.67 -12.87 13.62
CA THR A 204 17.96 -12.39 14.09
C THR A 204 19.09 -13.23 13.51
N GLN A 205 20.13 -12.58 12.98
CA GLN A 205 21.34 -13.27 12.53
C GLN A 205 22.57 -12.38 12.66
N GLN A 206 23.67 -12.97 13.12
CA GLN A 206 24.98 -12.32 13.18
C GLN A 206 26.01 -13.17 12.43
N ILE A 207 26.60 -12.61 11.40
CA ILE A 207 27.66 -13.22 10.60
C ILE A 207 28.87 -12.30 10.65
N ASN A 208 30.01 -12.84 11.08
CA ASN A 208 31.28 -12.13 11.01
C ASN A 208 32.17 -12.74 9.91
N PHE A 209 33.15 -11.99 9.44
CA PHE A 209 34.00 -12.38 8.31
C PHE A 209 34.81 -13.65 8.56
N ALA A 210 35.09 -14.01 9.83
CA ALA A 210 35.84 -15.22 10.18
C ALA A 210 35.04 -16.52 10.05
N GLN A 211 33.71 -16.45 9.97
CA GLN A 211 32.85 -17.64 9.91
C GLN A 211 32.88 -18.35 8.55
N ASN A 212 33.43 -17.71 7.52
CA ASN A 212 33.52 -18.26 6.15
C ASN A 212 32.17 -18.68 5.59
N ILE A 213 31.14 -17.88 5.85
CA ILE A 213 29.79 -18.05 5.28
C ILE A 213 29.81 -17.59 3.82
N GLU A 214 29.33 -18.45 2.94
CA GLU A 214 29.27 -18.16 1.50
C GLU A 214 27.95 -17.52 1.11
N VAL A 215 27.94 -16.78 0.00
CA VAL A 215 26.71 -16.33 -0.65
C VAL A 215 26.46 -17.20 -1.86
N ILE A 216 25.34 -17.85 -1.91
CA ILE A 216 24.92 -18.76 -2.98
C ILE A 216 23.86 -18.03 -3.84
N ASP A 217 24.14 -17.90 -5.13
CA ASP A 217 23.20 -17.32 -6.08
C ASP A 217 22.10 -18.35 -6.40
N LEU A 218 20.88 -18.04 -6.05
CA LEU A 218 19.69 -18.86 -6.21
C LEU A 218 18.81 -18.33 -7.39
N GLY A 219 19.41 -17.66 -8.35
CA GLY A 219 18.71 -17.20 -9.55
C GLY A 219 17.48 -16.35 -9.23
N ASN A 220 16.32 -16.70 -9.77
CA ASN A 220 15.06 -16.03 -9.45
C ASN A 220 14.35 -16.57 -8.19
N GLY A 221 14.98 -17.53 -7.48
CA GLY A 221 14.42 -18.13 -6.28
C GLY A 221 13.27 -19.10 -6.51
N SER A 222 13.10 -19.61 -7.74
CA SER A 222 12.10 -20.62 -8.04
C SER A 222 12.39 -21.95 -7.33
N GLU A 223 11.40 -22.84 -7.30
CA GLU A 223 11.57 -24.18 -6.73
C GLU A 223 12.53 -25.08 -7.53
N ASN A 224 12.90 -24.66 -8.74
CA ASN A 224 13.87 -25.40 -9.57
C ASN A 224 15.32 -25.05 -9.25
N GLU A 225 15.56 -24.03 -8.43
CA GLU A 225 16.90 -23.66 -8.00
C GLU A 225 17.40 -24.63 -6.92
N ASP A 226 18.72 -24.76 -6.81
CA ASP A 226 19.34 -25.67 -5.81
C ASP A 226 19.43 -25.01 -4.44
N TRP A 227 18.30 -24.92 -3.75
CA TRP A 227 18.20 -24.34 -2.42
C TRP A 227 19.01 -25.11 -1.37
N ASP A 228 19.13 -26.42 -1.53
CA ASP A 228 19.90 -27.27 -0.61
C ASP A 228 21.40 -26.92 -0.61
N SER A 229 21.91 -26.41 -1.73
CA SER A 229 23.30 -25.95 -1.82
C SER A 229 23.60 -24.75 -0.94
N ALA A 230 22.58 -23.99 -0.57
CA ALA A 230 22.68 -22.79 0.27
C ALA A 230 22.51 -23.09 1.77
N SER A 231 22.30 -24.36 2.19
CA SER A 231 22.12 -24.71 3.58
C SER A 231 23.32 -24.28 4.44
N GLY A 232 23.06 -23.62 5.56
CA GLY A 232 24.08 -23.05 6.43
C GLY A 232 24.84 -21.84 5.84
N ASN A 233 24.35 -21.27 4.76
CA ASN A 233 24.95 -20.12 4.05
C ASN A 233 23.92 -18.99 3.85
N VAL A 234 24.29 -17.99 3.06
CA VAL A 234 23.41 -16.89 2.64
C VAL A 234 22.89 -17.18 1.23
N GLY A 235 21.59 -17.30 1.08
CA GLY A 235 20.95 -17.37 -0.24
C GLY A 235 20.75 -15.97 -0.83
N MET A 236 21.06 -15.76 -2.11
CA MET A 236 20.81 -14.54 -2.83
C MET A 236 19.87 -14.80 -4.02
N VAL A 237 18.76 -14.04 -4.10
CA VAL A 237 17.71 -14.18 -5.10
C VAL A 237 17.55 -12.87 -5.85
N TRP A 238 17.35 -12.93 -7.17
CA TRP A 238 17.09 -11.77 -8.03
C TRP A 238 15.58 -11.62 -8.25
N ALA A 239 14.99 -10.54 -7.70
CA ALA A 239 13.55 -10.27 -7.78
C ALA A 239 13.18 -9.74 -9.18
N ARG A 240 13.08 -10.64 -10.15
CA ARG A 240 12.61 -10.41 -11.52
C ARG A 240 11.10 -10.61 -11.61
N ASP A 241 10.52 -10.39 -12.80
CA ASP A 241 9.08 -10.49 -13.00
C ASP A 241 8.50 -11.88 -12.69
N ASP A 242 9.31 -12.91 -12.84
CA ASP A 242 8.96 -14.32 -12.58
C ASP A 242 9.39 -14.83 -11.19
N ALA A 243 9.96 -13.97 -10.35
CA ALA A 243 10.37 -14.35 -9.00
C ALA A 243 9.13 -14.62 -8.10
N PRO A 244 9.21 -15.66 -7.23
CA PRO A 244 8.20 -15.89 -6.21
C PRO A 244 8.04 -14.72 -5.25
N GLY A 245 6.90 -14.67 -4.54
CA GLY A 245 6.65 -13.67 -3.51
C GLY A 245 7.52 -13.87 -2.27
N ASN A 246 7.69 -12.81 -1.45
CA ASN A 246 8.51 -12.83 -0.24
C ASN A 246 8.17 -14.00 0.70
N THR A 247 6.89 -14.32 0.87
CA THR A 247 6.44 -15.44 1.72
C THR A 247 6.98 -16.78 1.23
N ASP A 248 6.89 -17.04 -0.08
CA ASP A 248 7.36 -18.29 -0.67
C ASP A 248 8.88 -18.42 -0.59
N LEU A 249 9.59 -17.32 -0.85
CA LEU A 249 11.04 -17.26 -0.74
C LEU A 249 11.52 -17.49 0.70
N PHE A 250 10.85 -16.90 1.69
CA PHE A 250 11.25 -17.05 3.09
C PHE A 250 10.91 -18.44 3.65
N LEU A 251 9.80 -19.06 3.20
CA LEU A 251 9.50 -20.46 3.51
C LEU A 251 10.59 -21.39 2.97
N ARG A 252 11.03 -21.20 1.72
CA ARG A 252 12.13 -22.00 1.14
C ARG A 252 13.44 -21.79 1.88
N ALA A 253 13.75 -20.56 2.29
CA ALA A 253 14.90 -20.27 3.11
C ALA A 253 14.89 -21.03 4.45
N GLN A 254 13.69 -21.15 5.06
CA GLN A 254 13.48 -21.94 6.28
C GLN A 254 13.64 -23.44 6.03
N GLU A 255 13.03 -23.95 4.96
CA GLU A 255 13.09 -25.35 4.58
C GLU A 255 14.52 -25.82 4.27
N SER A 256 15.34 -24.93 3.71
CA SER A 256 16.74 -25.18 3.33
C SER A 256 17.75 -24.77 4.40
N ASP A 257 17.31 -24.33 5.58
CA ASP A 257 18.17 -23.99 6.73
C ASP A 257 19.23 -22.91 6.40
N LEU A 258 18.82 -21.81 5.73
CA LEU A 258 19.69 -20.69 5.43
C LEU A 258 20.00 -19.88 6.70
N PHE A 259 21.16 -19.23 6.73
CA PHE A 259 21.46 -18.22 7.75
C PHE A 259 20.85 -16.86 7.40
N ALA A 260 20.82 -16.52 6.12
CA ALA A 260 20.14 -15.31 5.66
C ALA A 260 19.63 -15.49 4.22
N LEU A 261 18.59 -14.76 3.89
CA LEU A 261 18.08 -14.59 2.53
C LEU A 261 18.20 -13.13 2.13
N ILE A 262 18.92 -12.89 1.02
CA ILE A 262 19.07 -11.57 0.40
C ILE A 262 18.26 -11.55 -0.90
N ILE A 263 17.31 -10.64 -1.01
CA ILE A 263 16.61 -10.36 -2.26
C ILE A 263 17.25 -9.15 -2.93
N VAL A 264 17.70 -9.30 -4.17
CA VAL A 264 18.18 -8.21 -5.00
C VAL A 264 17.00 -7.63 -5.77
N ASN A 265 16.70 -6.36 -5.57
CA ASN A 265 15.63 -5.69 -6.33
C ASN A 265 16.11 -5.41 -7.76
N GLU A 266 15.40 -5.95 -8.76
CA GLU A 266 15.65 -5.67 -10.20
C GLU A 266 14.41 -5.12 -10.93
N LYS A 267 13.32 -4.85 -10.22
CA LYS A 267 12.01 -4.71 -10.84
C LYS A 267 11.26 -3.44 -10.45
N GLN A 268 11.37 -2.99 -9.22
CA GLN A 268 10.57 -1.89 -8.67
C GLN A 268 11.46 -0.77 -8.15
N ASN A 269 10.93 0.46 -8.15
CA ASN A 269 11.65 1.64 -7.68
C ASN A 269 13.02 1.82 -8.35
N CYS A 270 13.07 1.54 -9.65
CA CYS A 270 14.29 1.68 -10.46
C CYS A 270 14.36 3.10 -11.02
N ASP A 271 15.48 3.78 -10.79
CA ASP A 271 15.73 5.09 -11.37
C ASP A 271 16.32 4.96 -12.79
N GLU A 272 15.45 4.97 -13.78
CA GLU A 272 15.83 4.87 -15.18
C GLU A 272 16.53 6.13 -15.71
N LEU A 273 16.40 7.27 -15.01
CA LEU A 273 16.89 8.58 -15.49
C LEU A 273 18.28 8.94 -14.99
N VAL A 274 18.68 8.49 -13.81
CA VAL A 274 19.90 8.96 -13.13
C VAL A 274 20.94 7.86 -12.97
N SER A 275 20.61 6.74 -12.33
CA SER A 275 21.57 5.69 -11.99
C SER A 275 21.27 4.34 -12.61
N GLY A 276 20.04 4.09 -13.00
CA GLY A 276 19.57 2.76 -13.41
C GLY A 276 19.54 1.76 -12.25
N ASP A 277 19.72 2.23 -11.01
CA ASP A 277 19.63 1.40 -9.82
C ASP A 277 18.17 1.15 -9.42
N CYS A 278 17.91 0.05 -8.74
CA CYS A 278 16.62 -0.27 -8.15
C CYS A 278 16.79 -0.28 -6.64
N VAL A 279 16.28 0.75 -5.97
CA VAL A 279 16.43 0.88 -4.52
C VAL A 279 15.64 -0.19 -3.76
N PRO A 280 16.12 -0.64 -2.59
CA PRO A 280 15.40 -1.61 -1.80
C PRO A 280 14.12 -1.00 -1.24
N PHE A 281 13.13 -1.86 -0.98
CA PHE A 281 11.89 -1.46 -0.34
C PHE A 281 11.41 -2.53 0.64
N PHE A 282 10.65 -2.09 1.63
CA PHE A 282 10.12 -2.97 2.64
C PHE A 282 8.91 -3.75 2.13
N LYS A 283 8.86 -5.04 2.46
CA LYS A 283 7.68 -5.91 2.38
C LYS A 283 7.61 -6.84 3.57
N THR A 284 6.42 -7.26 3.91
CA THR A 284 6.19 -8.27 4.93
C THR A 284 5.89 -9.63 4.28
N VAL A 285 5.81 -10.67 5.11
CA VAL A 285 5.38 -12.01 4.73
C VAL A 285 3.99 -12.31 5.31
N ASP A 286 3.29 -13.25 4.71
CA ASP A 286 2.04 -13.78 5.27
C ASP A 286 2.36 -14.75 6.42
N VAL A 287 2.29 -14.24 7.64
CA VAL A 287 2.61 -15.01 8.87
C VAL A 287 1.73 -16.23 9.07
N THR A 288 0.54 -16.27 8.49
CA THR A 288 -0.38 -17.40 8.63
C THR A 288 0.09 -18.66 7.92
N ARG A 289 1.08 -18.53 7.04
CA ARG A 289 1.69 -19.64 6.30
C ARG A 289 2.86 -20.31 7.02
N PHE A 290 3.29 -19.76 8.15
CA PHE A 290 4.40 -20.30 8.96
C PHE A 290 3.83 -21.01 10.19
N GLU A 291 4.25 -22.24 10.45
CA GLU A 291 3.98 -22.91 11.72
C GLU A 291 4.73 -22.23 12.87
N THR A 292 5.96 -21.82 12.59
CA THR A 292 6.83 -21.05 13.48
C THR A 292 7.67 -20.12 12.63
N MET A 293 7.73 -18.86 13.01
CA MET A 293 8.57 -17.88 12.31
C MET A 293 10.06 -18.25 12.44
N PRO A 294 10.85 -18.15 11.36
CA PRO A 294 12.28 -18.50 11.38
C PRO A 294 13.09 -17.42 12.12
N ALA A 295 13.17 -17.54 13.45
CA ALA A 295 13.83 -16.56 14.31
C ALA A 295 15.35 -16.41 14.05
N GLY A 296 15.99 -17.41 13.42
CA GLY A 296 17.43 -17.44 13.13
C GLY A 296 17.83 -17.10 11.70
N ILE A 297 16.89 -16.67 10.83
CA ILE A 297 17.16 -16.38 9.42
C ILE A 297 16.96 -14.90 9.16
N ALA A 298 18.03 -14.15 8.89
CA ALA A 298 17.90 -12.76 8.47
C ALA A 298 17.31 -12.68 7.06
N PHE A 299 16.38 -11.74 6.86
CA PHE A 299 15.68 -11.55 5.61
C PHE A 299 15.81 -10.09 5.15
N LEU A 300 16.51 -9.88 4.04
CA LEU A 300 16.93 -8.57 3.58
C LEU A 300 16.53 -8.36 2.12
N MET A 301 16.31 -7.11 1.74
CA MET A 301 16.33 -6.69 0.35
C MET A 301 17.45 -5.68 0.15
N VAL A 302 18.20 -5.83 -0.93
CA VAL A 302 19.29 -4.92 -1.32
C VAL A 302 18.97 -4.25 -2.65
N SER A 303 19.62 -3.12 -2.90
CA SER A 303 19.54 -2.46 -4.21
C SER A 303 20.17 -3.34 -5.31
N LYS A 304 19.82 -3.05 -6.54
CA LYS A 304 20.40 -3.75 -7.71
C LYS A 304 21.92 -3.62 -7.74
N THR A 305 22.43 -2.43 -7.48
CA THR A 305 23.87 -2.14 -7.46
C THR A 305 24.59 -2.95 -6.38
N VAL A 306 24.02 -3.03 -5.17
CA VAL A 306 24.57 -3.86 -4.09
C VAL A 306 24.57 -5.34 -4.46
N GLY A 307 23.46 -5.84 -5.02
CA GLY A 307 23.37 -7.23 -5.50
C GLY A 307 24.41 -7.56 -6.55
N GLN A 308 24.62 -6.67 -7.53
CA GLN A 308 25.65 -6.82 -8.56
C GLN A 308 27.07 -6.81 -7.96
N THR A 309 27.32 -5.96 -6.98
CA THR A 309 28.59 -5.89 -6.26
C THR A 309 28.86 -7.20 -5.52
N ILE A 310 27.90 -7.70 -4.74
CA ILE A 310 28.04 -9.00 -4.05
C ILE A 310 28.26 -10.13 -5.04
N SER A 311 27.46 -10.20 -6.10
CA SER A 311 27.58 -11.25 -7.15
C SER A 311 28.93 -11.26 -7.84
N SER A 312 29.47 -10.10 -8.16
CA SER A 312 30.79 -10.00 -8.79
C SER A 312 31.92 -10.54 -7.91
N GLU A 313 31.83 -10.30 -6.61
CA GLU A 313 32.81 -10.78 -5.63
C GLU A 313 32.65 -12.28 -5.32
N VAL A 314 31.42 -12.79 -5.36
CA VAL A 314 31.14 -14.24 -5.26
C VAL A 314 31.87 -14.99 -6.38
N ILE A 315 31.74 -14.53 -7.62
CA ILE A 315 32.40 -15.13 -8.79
C ILE A 315 33.93 -15.15 -8.62
N ASN A 316 34.49 -14.09 -8.03
CA ASN A 316 35.93 -13.98 -7.78
C ASN A 316 36.42 -14.84 -6.59
N GLY A 317 35.49 -15.34 -5.75
CA GLY A 317 35.80 -16.17 -4.58
C GLY A 317 36.56 -15.43 -3.46
N THR A 318 36.51 -14.08 -3.49
CA THR A 318 37.28 -13.20 -2.56
C THR A 318 36.40 -12.50 -1.53
N GLN A 319 35.08 -12.68 -1.61
CA GLN A 319 34.15 -11.99 -0.74
C GLN A 319 33.96 -12.71 0.61
N ARG A 320 33.69 -11.90 1.63
CA ARG A 320 33.16 -12.34 2.93
C ARG A 320 32.04 -11.40 3.31
N LEU A 321 30.90 -11.94 3.73
CA LEU A 321 29.77 -11.18 4.19
C LEU A 321 29.82 -11.02 5.71
N GLY A 322 29.54 -9.80 6.19
CA GLY A 322 29.29 -9.50 7.59
C GLY A 322 27.86 -8.97 7.75
N LEU A 323 27.14 -9.51 8.71
CA LEU A 323 25.75 -9.18 8.97
C LEU A 323 25.51 -9.07 10.47
N ASP A 324 24.81 -8.02 10.89
CA ASP A 324 24.24 -7.92 12.25
C ASP A 324 22.80 -7.44 12.12
N VAL A 325 21.85 -8.36 12.18
CA VAL A 325 20.42 -8.12 12.18
C VAL A 325 19.85 -8.65 13.47
N ARG A 326 19.14 -7.80 14.21
CA ARG A 326 18.51 -8.12 15.48
C ARG A 326 17.04 -7.76 15.43
N VAL A 327 16.21 -8.77 15.32
CA VAL A 327 14.75 -8.64 15.22
C VAL A 327 14.11 -9.69 16.12
N ASP A 328 13.17 -9.26 16.94
CA ASP A 328 12.24 -10.20 17.58
C ASP A 328 11.03 -10.34 16.66
N ASN A 329 10.90 -11.48 16.00
CA ASN A 329 9.81 -11.80 15.06
C ASN A 329 8.78 -12.76 15.64
N GLU A 330 8.86 -13.05 16.94
CA GLU A 330 7.94 -13.92 17.65
C GLU A 330 7.00 -13.11 18.56
N GLY A 331 5.88 -13.74 18.88
CA GLY A 331 4.93 -13.18 19.84
C GLY A 331 4.00 -12.12 19.26
N THR A 332 3.50 -11.30 20.14
CA THR A 332 2.48 -10.26 19.81
C THR A 332 2.89 -8.93 20.40
N ARG A 333 2.39 -7.86 19.78
CA ARG A 333 2.54 -6.47 20.24
C ARG A 333 1.18 -5.83 20.43
N ASP A 334 1.10 -4.88 21.34
CA ASP A 334 -0.09 -4.07 21.53
C ASP A 334 -0.13 -2.96 20.47
N VAL A 335 -1.19 -2.94 19.68
CA VAL A 335 -1.45 -1.93 18.64
C VAL A 335 -2.57 -1.03 19.11
N SER A 336 -2.40 0.27 18.97
CA SER A 336 -3.30 1.31 19.44
C SER A 336 -4.25 1.76 18.34
N VAL A 337 -5.55 1.84 18.64
CA VAL A 337 -6.57 2.35 17.71
C VAL A 337 -7.26 3.55 18.34
N PRO A 338 -6.88 4.78 17.97
CA PRO A 338 -7.53 5.98 18.46
C PRO A 338 -8.91 6.15 17.82
N CYS A 339 -9.94 6.30 18.64
CA CYS A 339 -11.31 6.48 18.22
C CYS A 339 -11.86 7.82 18.72
N GLY A 340 -12.53 8.58 17.86
CA GLY A 340 -13.26 9.79 18.20
C GLY A 340 -14.74 9.64 17.86
N VAL A 341 -15.64 9.95 18.78
CA VAL A 341 -17.09 9.83 18.61
C VAL A 341 -17.76 11.18 18.75
N ILE A 342 -18.57 11.55 17.76
CA ILE A 342 -19.51 12.67 17.84
C ILE A 342 -20.90 12.05 17.97
N PRO A 343 -21.59 12.25 19.11
CA PRO A 343 -22.93 11.69 19.29
C PRO A 343 -23.94 12.37 18.35
N GLY A 344 -24.75 11.55 17.70
CA GLY A 344 -25.87 11.99 16.85
C GLY A 344 -27.21 11.94 17.58
N SER A 345 -28.28 12.16 16.84
CA SER A 345 -29.67 12.08 17.32
C SER A 345 -30.34 10.73 17.05
N SER A 346 -29.69 9.82 16.33
CA SER A 346 -30.16 8.47 16.02
C SER A 346 -29.10 7.42 16.38
N ASP A 347 -29.52 6.15 16.36
CA ASP A 347 -28.60 5.00 16.57
C ASP A 347 -27.83 4.62 15.29
N ASP A 348 -28.08 5.30 14.17
CA ASP A 348 -27.34 5.09 12.94
C ASP A 348 -25.90 5.64 13.08
N MET A 349 -24.94 4.90 12.56
CA MET A 349 -23.52 5.24 12.66
C MET A 349 -22.89 5.41 11.29
N ILE A 350 -22.12 6.48 11.12
CA ILE A 350 -21.19 6.67 9.98
C ILE A 350 -19.79 6.54 10.55
N ILE A 351 -18.99 5.65 9.95
CA ILE A 351 -17.61 5.40 10.37
C ILE A 351 -16.65 5.89 9.28
N PHE A 352 -15.68 6.71 9.68
CA PHE A 352 -14.52 7.07 8.88
C PHE A 352 -13.30 6.39 9.49
N GLY A 353 -12.55 5.66 8.66
CA GLY A 353 -11.36 4.95 9.10
C GLY A 353 -10.16 5.28 8.24
N ALA A 354 -9.00 5.38 8.88
CA ALA A 354 -7.69 5.48 8.24
C ALA A 354 -6.66 4.85 9.17
N HIS A 355 -5.55 4.35 8.61
CA HIS A 355 -4.44 3.91 9.45
C HIS A 355 -3.51 5.08 9.78
N HIS A 356 -2.77 4.99 10.89
CA HIS A 356 -1.82 6.00 11.35
C HIS A 356 -0.41 5.45 11.54
N ASP A 357 -0.29 4.12 11.51
CA ASP A 357 0.98 3.44 11.48
C ASP A 357 1.63 3.51 10.09
N THR A 358 2.91 3.21 10.02
CA THR A 358 3.68 3.15 8.78
C THR A 358 4.58 1.92 8.77
N VAL A 359 5.14 1.58 7.62
CA VAL A 359 6.27 0.66 7.58
C VAL A 359 7.45 1.25 8.36
N TYR A 360 8.34 0.38 8.87
CA TYR A 360 9.41 0.84 9.77
C TYR A 360 10.34 1.90 9.15
N ASN A 361 10.53 1.87 7.85
CA ASN A 361 11.47 2.72 7.11
C ASN A 361 10.80 3.84 6.28
N SER A 362 9.61 4.25 6.66
CA SER A 362 8.90 5.34 5.97
C SER A 362 8.28 6.31 6.96
N PRO A 363 8.48 7.62 6.79
CA PRO A 363 7.85 8.63 7.63
C PRO A 363 6.34 8.73 7.43
N GLY A 364 5.80 8.23 6.30
CA GLY A 364 4.38 8.10 6.03
C GLY A 364 3.57 9.36 6.34
N ALA A 365 3.75 10.41 5.54
CA ALA A 365 3.00 11.66 5.71
C ALA A 365 1.66 11.63 4.96
N VAL A 366 1.55 10.81 3.91
CA VAL A 366 0.44 10.81 2.96
C VAL A 366 -0.06 9.40 2.66
N ASP A 367 0.59 8.39 3.19
CA ASP A 367 0.15 6.99 3.09
C ASP A 367 0.23 6.35 4.45
#